data_c95c0fef169c68c3fd64a51ef02ff376
#
_entry.id   c95c0fef169c68c3fd64a51ef02ff376
#
_cell.length_a   1.000
_cell.length_b   1.000
_cell.length_c   1.000
_cell.angle_alpha   90.00
_cell.angle_beta   90.00
_cell.angle_gamma   90.00
#
_symmetry.space_group_name_H-M   'P 1'
#
loop_
_entity.id
_entity.type
_entity.pdbx_description
1 polymer ?
#
loop_
_entity_poly.entity_id
_entity_poly.type
_entity_poly.pdbx_seq_one_letter_code
_entity_poly.pdbx_strand_id
1 'polypeptide(L)'
;MMATALTLRSMNRSDRDLYLFDTFEGMTRPQDVDIHASGQAAMTEFVEEQRGEDSSAVCYASLDEVKSAMARTGYDPARVHFIRGKVEETIPSQAPESIALLRLDTDWYESTRHELEHLYPRLSPGGILIIDDYGDWQGARKATDEFLANHAPGLFLSRIDDTGRLAVKP
;
A
#
# COMPACT_ATOMS: atom_id res chain seq x y z
N MET A 1 8.16 -2.23 4.45
CA MET A 1 8.44 -1.28 5.56
C MET A 1 9.76 -1.52 6.29
N MET A 2 10.25 -2.76 6.48
CA MET A 2 11.57 -3.00 7.11
C MET A 2 12.73 -2.27 6.41
N ALA A 3 12.79 -2.29 5.08
CA ALA A 3 13.82 -1.57 4.32
C ALA A 3 13.79 -0.06 4.61
N THR A 4 12.59 0.54 4.68
CA THR A 4 12.41 1.95 5.05
C THR A 4 12.96 2.25 6.45
N ALA A 5 12.61 1.42 7.44
CA ALA A 5 13.10 1.55 8.81
C ALA A 5 14.63 1.47 8.90
N LEU A 6 15.24 0.48 8.22
CA LEU A 6 16.70 0.30 8.19
C LEU A 6 17.38 1.47 7.48
N THR A 7 16.83 1.97 6.38
CA THR A 7 17.34 3.14 5.65
C THR A 7 17.32 4.39 6.53
N LEU A 8 16.18 4.69 7.16
CA LEU A 8 16.06 5.85 8.05
C LEU A 8 17.07 5.77 9.21
N ARG A 9 17.26 4.58 9.79
CA ARG A 9 18.29 4.38 10.83
C ARG A 9 19.70 4.64 10.31
N SER A 10 20.02 4.11 9.13
CA SER A 10 21.37 4.32 8.54
C SER A 10 21.68 5.78 8.23
N MET A 11 20.62 6.57 7.99
CA MET A 11 20.70 8.02 7.75
C MET A 11 20.61 8.86 9.01
N ASN A 12 20.54 8.26 10.21
CA ASN A 12 20.26 8.94 11.49
C ASN A 12 18.96 9.75 11.49
N ARG A 13 17.92 9.25 10.81
CA ARG A 13 16.59 9.88 10.69
C ARG A 13 15.49 9.00 11.29
N SER A 14 15.77 8.42 12.47
CA SER A 14 14.79 7.59 13.20
C SER A 14 13.72 8.42 13.95
N ASP A 15 13.62 9.69 13.63
CA ASP A 15 12.63 10.64 14.13
C ASP A 15 11.28 10.60 13.36
N ARG A 16 11.16 9.72 12.34
CA ARG A 16 9.96 9.59 11.52
C ARG A 16 9.01 8.53 12.04
N ASP A 17 7.71 8.77 11.95
CA ASP A 17 6.70 7.77 12.23
C ASP A 17 6.47 6.89 11.00
N LEU A 18 6.28 5.58 11.24
CA LEU A 18 5.99 4.57 10.22
C LEU A 18 4.59 4.03 10.46
N TYR A 19 3.73 4.15 9.47
CA TYR A 19 2.36 3.65 9.51
C TYR A 19 2.23 2.43 8.61
N LEU A 20 1.73 1.33 9.16
CA LEU A 20 1.50 0.05 8.45
C LEU A 20 0.00 -0.25 8.54
N PHE A 21 -0.68 0.00 7.43
CA PHE A 21 -2.09 -0.34 7.26
C PHE A 21 -2.18 -1.71 6.61
N ASP A 22 -2.83 -2.66 7.25
CA ASP A 22 -2.96 -4.02 6.76
C ASP A 22 -4.12 -4.71 7.49
N THR A 23 -4.78 -5.66 6.86
CA THR A 23 -5.73 -6.55 7.52
C THR A 23 -5.02 -7.45 8.54
N PHE A 24 -3.77 -7.83 8.27
CA PHE A 24 -3.01 -8.90 8.93
C PHE A 24 -3.74 -10.26 8.91
N GLU A 25 -4.61 -10.42 7.92
CA GLU A 25 -5.44 -11.62 7.69
C GLU A 25 -5.34 -12.14 6.25
N GLY A 26 -4.38 -11.59 5.47
CA GLY A 26 -4.20 -11.85 4.04
C GLY A 26 -5.06 -10.95 3.17
N MET A 27 -5.14 -11.28 1.87
CA MET A 27 -5.84 -10.46 0.90
C MET A 27 -7.35 -10.48 1.11
N THR A 28 -7.98 -9.31 0.93
CA THR A 28 -9.43 -9.14 0.90
C THR A 28 -10.01 -9.67 -0.41
N ARG A 29 -11.34 -9.79 -0.48
CA ARG A 29 -12.03 -10.29 -1.67
C ARG A 29 -11.87 -9.31 -2.84
N PRO A 30 -11.33 -9.77 -3.99
CA PRO A 30 -11.17 -8.94 -5.19
C PRO A 30 -12.52 -8.73 -5.91
N GLN A 31 -12.53 -7.74 -6.80
CA GLN A 31 -13.65 -7.48 -7.72
C GLN A 31 -13.32 -8.01 -9.13
N ASP A 32 -14.31 -7.98 -10.03
CA ASP A 32 -14.14 -8.46 -11.42
C ASP A 32 -13.09 -7.66 -12.23
N VAL A 33 -12.78 -6.44 -11.80
CA VAL A 33 -11.75 -5.59 -12.41
C VAL A 33 -10.34 -5.98 -12.00
N ASP A 34 -10.19 -6.72 -10.92
CA ASP A 34 -8.89 -7.15 -10.37
C ASP A 34 -8.41 -8.38 -11.13
N ILE A 35 -7.79 -8.10 -12.27
CA ILE A 35 -7.24 -9.09 -13.19
C ILE A 35 -5.73 -8.92 -13.21
N HIS A 36 -5.00 -10.00 -12.99
CA HIS A 36 -3.54 -10.03 -13.10
C HIS A 36 -3.09 -9.71 -14.53
N ALA A 37 -1.87 -9.21 -14.69
CA ALA A 37 -1.29 -8.88 -15.99
C ALA A 37 -1.26 -10.08 -16.97
N SER A 38 -1.21 -11.31 -16.46
CA SER A 38 -1.33 -12.55 -17.27
C SER A 38 -2.74 -12.81 -17.83
N GLY A 39 -3.76 -12.06 -17.38
CA GLY A 39 -5.16 -12.28 -17.72
C GLY A 39 -5.92 -13.17 -16.74
N GLN A 40 -5.29 -13.66 -15.67
CA GLN A 40 -5.94 -14.45 -14.63
C GLN A 40 -6.76 -13.54 -13.70
N ALA A 41 -8.01 -13.91 -13.40
CA ALA A 41 -8.83 -13.21 -12.44
C ALA A 41 -8.31 -13.46 -11.01
N ALA A 42 -8.16 -12.41 -10.22
CA ALA A 42 -7.71 -12.50 -8.82
C ALA A 42 -8.64 -13.37 -7.96
N MET A 43 -9.93 -13.40 -8.30
CA MET A 43 -10.93 -14.24 -7.63
C MET A 43 -10.57 -15.73 -7.66
N THR A 44 -9.86 -16.20 -8.69
CA THR A 44 -9.44 -17.62 -8.78
C THR A 44 -8.51 -17.96 -7.63
N GLU A 45 -7.46 -17.18 -7.44
CA GLU A 45 -6.48 -17.38 -6.35
C GLU A 45 -7.11 -17.13 -4.97
N PHE A 46 -7.96 -16.11 -4.86
CA PHE A 46 -8.68 -15.84 -3.62
C PHE A 46 -9.52 -17.04 -3.15
N VAL A 47 -10.27 -17.68 -4.06
CA VAL A 47 -11.13 -18.83 -3.72
C VAL A 47 -10.30 -20.07 -3.35
N GLU A 48 -9.19 -20.31 -4.03
CA GLU A 48 -8.29 -21.43 -3.73
C GLU A 48 -7.68 -21.32 -2.34
N GLU A 49 -7.38 -20.11 -1.90
CA GLU A 49 -6.71 -19.80 -0.63
C GLU A 49 -7.66 -19.17 0.41
N GLN A 50 -8.97 -19.26 0.21
CA GLN A 50 -9.97 -18.61 1.06
C GLN A 50 -9.92 -19.13 2.49
N ARG A 51 -9.92 -18.22 3.48
CA ARG A 51 -9.95 -18.49 4.92
C ARG A 51 -11.24 -18.01 5.60
N GLY A 52 -11.86 -16.98 5.08
CA GLY A 52 -13.10 -16.38 5.59
C GLY A 52 -13.94 -15.83 4.44
N GLU A 53 -15.03 -15.16 4.75
CA GLU A 53 -15.89 -14.54 3.75
C GLU A 53 -15.14 -13.50 2.91
N ASP A 54 -14.24 -12.76 3.56
CA ASP A 54 -13.49 -11.65 2.98
C ASP A 54 -12.01 -11.68 3.37
N SER A 55 -11.44 -12.88 3.43
CA SER A 55 -10.00 -13.08 3.69
C SER A 55 -9.49 -14.36 3.05
N SER A 56 -8.22 -14.34 2.61
CA SER A 56 -7.52 -15.47 2.01
C SER A 56 -6.13 -15.63 2.60
N ALA A 57 -5.49 -16.78 2.32
CA ALA A 57 -4.09 -17.01 2.70
C ALA A 57 -3.09 -16.30 1.78
N VAL A 58 -3.55 -15.74 0.68
CA VAL A 58 -2.70 -14.98 -0.26
C VAL A 58 -2.06 -13.80 0.48
N CYS A 59 -0.75 -13.65 0.34
CA CYS A 59 0.04 -12.59 0.98
C CYS A 59 -0.13 -12.50 2.52
N TYR A 60 -0.52 -13.59 3.19
CA TYR A 60 -0.77 -13.59 4.63
C TYR A 60 0.50 -13.41 5.45
N ALA A 61 0.45 -12.44 6.36
CA ALA A 61 1.38 -12.30 7.47
C ALA A 61 0.61 -11.82 8.71
N SER A 62 0.70 -12.55 9.81
CA SER A 62 0.04 -12.17 11.05
C SER A 62 0.62 -10.89 11.66
N LEU A 63 -0.18 -10.14 12.41
CA LEU A 63 0.27 -8.94 13.11
C LEU A 63 1.50 -9.19 14.00
N ASP A 64 1.56 -10.36 14.68
CA ASP A 64 2.68 -10.68 15.55
C ASP A 64 3.97 -10.99 14.78
N GLU A 65 3.86 -11.62 13.61
CA GLU A 65 5.00 -11.81 12.69
C GLU A 65 5.53 -10.47 12.18
N VAL A 66 4.64 -9.58 11.75
CA VAL A 66 5.01 -8.24 11.25
C VAL A 66 5.63 -7.41 12.37
N LYS A 67 5.07 -7.40 13.59
CA LYS A 67 5.67 -6.76 14.76
C LYS A 67 7.06 -7.30 15.06
N SER A 68 7.21 -8.63 15.04
CA SER A 68 8.50 -9.28 15.27
C SER A 68 9.52 -8.92 14.19
N ALA A 69 9.08 -8.84 12.94
CA ALA A 69 9.92 -8.41 11.82
C ALA A 69 10.38 -6.95 11.97
N MET A 70 9.47 -6.05 12.31
CA MET A 70 9.79 -4.64 12.55
C MET A 70 10.73 -4.46 13.75
N ALA A 71 10.52 -5.20 14.84
CA ALA A 71 11.40 -5.15 16.02
C ALA A 71 12.86 -5.52 15.67
N ARG A 72 13.08 -6.48 14.76
CA ARG A 72 14.43 -6.85 14.30
C ARG A 72 15.18 -5.73 13.58
N THR A 73 14.46 -4.71 13.07
CA THR A 73 15.12 -3.55 12.46
C THR A 73 15.78 -2.65 13.51
N GLY A 74 15.39 -2.77 14.78
CA GLY A 74 15.82 -1.89 15.88
C GLY A 74 15.31 -0.45 15.72
N TYR A 75 14.27 -0.23 14.92
CA TYR A 75 13.57 1.06 14.87
C TYR A 75 12.80 1.28 16.16
N ASP A 76 12.63 2.56 16.57
CA ASP A 76 11.90 2.88 17.80
C ASP A 76 10.45 2.36 17.72
N PRO A 77 10.05 1.42 18.57
CA PRO A 77 8.71 0.84 18.52
C PRO A 77 7.59 1.87 18.81
N ALA A 78 7.88 2.95 19.52
CA ALA A 78 6.94 4.04 19.78
C ALA A 78 6.58 4.82 18.51
N ARG A 79 7.37 4.67 17.43
CA ARG A 79 7.19 5.32 16.13
C ARG A 79 6.70 4.38 15.05
N VAL A 80 6.33 3.15 15.40
CA VAL A 80 5.77 2.18 14.44
C VAL A 80 4.31 1.94 14.78
N HIS A 81 3.42 2.39 13.92
CA HIS A 81 1.99 2.32 14.09
C HIS A 81 1.41 1.20 13.22
N PHE A 82 0.86 0.18 13.86
CA PHE A 82 0.18 -0.94 13.18
C PHE A 82 -1.32 -0.69 13.21
N ILE A 83 -1.92 -0.44 12.06
CA ILE A 83 -3.35 -0.16 11.92
C ILE A 83 -3.99 -1.39 11.27
N ARG A 84 -4.71 -2.17 12.08
CA ARG A 84 -5.37 -3.38 11.63
C ARG A 84 -6.76 -3.07 11.08
N GLY A 85 -7.06 -3.57 9.90
CA GLY A 85 -8.35 -3.49 9.22
C GLY A 85 -8.18 -3.17 7.75
N LYS A 86 -9.30 -3.19 7.03
CA LYS A 86 -9.31 -2.76 5.63
C LYS A 86 -8.98 -1.27 5.55
N VAL A 87 -8.27 -0.88 4.51
CA VAL A 87 -7.92 0.53 4.28
C VAL A 87 -9.17 1.39 4.13
N GLU A 88 -10.23 0.86 3.53
CA GLU A 88 -11.52 1.53 3.37
C GLU A 88 -12.20 1.89 4.70
N GLU A 89 -11.90 1.16 5.77
CA GLU A 89 -12.48 1.35 7.10
C GLU A 89 -11.57 2.19 8.01
N THR A 90 -10.25 2.07 7.83
CA THR A 90 -9.24 2.68 8.71
C THR A 90 -8.77 4.04 8.21
N ILE A 91 -8.80 4.29 6.92
CA ILE A 91 -8.48 5.55 6.28
C ILE A 91 -9.80 6.31 6.00
N PRO A 92 -9.87 7.62 6.19
CA PRO A 92 -8.79 8.54 6.61
C PRO A 92 -8.60 8.73 8.12
N SER A 93 -9.42 8.07 8.96
CA SER A 93 -9.53 8.36 10.39
C SER A 93 -8.25 8.08 11.19
N GLN A 94 -7.48 7.08 10.81
CA GLN A 94 -6.23 6.67 11.48
C GLN A 94 -4.96 7.06 10.70
N ALA A 95 -5.12 7.77 9.59
CA ALA A 95 -3.99 8.17 8.75
C ALA A 95 -3.34 9.48 9.27
N PRO A 96 -2.00 9.63 9.13
CA PRO A 96 -1.33 10.86 9.52
C PRO A 96 -1.78 12.05 8.66
N GLU A 97 -1.66 13.26 9.19
CA GLU A 97 -2.02 14.49 8.47
C GLU A 97 -1.03 14.84 7.35
N SER A 98 0.23 14.45 7.49
CA SER A 98 1.31 14.75 6.54
C SER A 98 2.14 13.50 6.27
N ILE A 99 2.39 13.24 5.00
CA ILE A 99 3.11 12.06 4.50
C ILE A 99 4.30 12.51 3.66
N ALA A 100 5.47 11.95 3.90
CA ALA A 100 6.66 12.20 3.08
C ALA A 100 6.91 11.09 2.04
N LEU A 101 6.53 9.85 2.40
CA LEU A 101 6.60 8.67 1.54
C LEU A 101 5.29 7.90 1.66
N LEU A 102 4.58 7.75 0.56
CA LEU A 102 3.35 6.95 0.44
C LEU A 102 3.62 5.77 -0.48
N ARG A 103 3.50 4.53 0.03
CA ARG A 103 3.55 3.31 -0.77
C ARG A 103 2.22 2.60 -0.67
N LEU A 104 1.57 2.42 -1.80
CA LEU A 104 0.35 1.65 -1.98
C LEU A 104 0.72 0.25 -2.47
N ASP A 105 0.20 -0.78 -1.79
CA ASP A 105 0.59 -2.18 -1.89
C ASP A 105 -0.59 -3.06 -1.46
N THR A 106 -1.77 -2.74 -1.97
CA THR A 106 -3.05 -3.36 -1.59
C THR A 106 -3.75 -4.05 -2.76
N ASP A 107 -3.09 -4.10 -3.93
CA ASP A 107 -3.39 -4.85 -5.15
C ASP A 107 -4.70 -4.47 -5.86
N TRP A 108 -5.80 -4.24 -5.14
CA TRP A 108 -7.14 -4.12 -5.71
C TRP A 108 -7.51 -2.71 -6.14
N TYR A 109 -8.43 -2.61 -7.08
CA TYR A 109 -8.96 -1.34 -7.58
C TYR A 109 -9.54 -0.48 -6.45
N GLU A 110 -10.39 -1.05 -5.61
CA GLU A 110 -11.12 -0.30 -4.60
C GLU A 110 -10.20 0.24 -3.50
N SER A 111 -9.28 -0.60 -2.99
CA SER A 111 -8.31 -0.18 -1.98
C SER A 111 -7.35 0.87 -2.52
N THR A 112 -6.78 0.67 -3.71
CA THR A 112 -5.88 1.64 -4.35
C THR A 112 -6.58 2.98 -4.61
N ARG A 113 -7.83 2.96 -5.10
CA ARG A 113 -8.64 4.15 -5.31
C ARG A 113 -8.85 4.90 -4.01
N HIS A 114 -9.30 4.21 -2.97
CA HIS A 114 -9.57 4.77 -1.66
C HIS A 114 -8.32 5.41 -1.03
N GLU A 115 -7.20 4.71 -1.09
CA GLU A 115 -5.91 5.23 -0.59
C GLU A 115 -5.46 6.48 -1.34
N LEU A 116 -5.55 6.50 -2.68
CA LEU A 116 -5.21 7.66 -3.48
C LEU A 116 -6.09 8.88 -3.15
N GLU A 117 -7.40 8.69 -3.05
CA GLU A 117 -8.35 9.76 -2.73
C GLU A 117 -8.06 10.41 -1.38
N HIS A 118 -7.67 9.62 -0.37
CA HIS A 118 -7.54 10.10 1.01
C HIS A 118 -6.10 10.37 1.45
N LEU A 119 -5.11 9.69 0.89
CA LEU A 119 -3.71 9.82 1.32
C LEU A 119 -2.88 10.70 0.38
N TYR A 120 -3.13 10.70 -0.93
CA TYR A 120 -2.39 11.57 -1.84
C TYR A 120 -2.53 13.08 -1.50
N PRO A 121 -3.68 13.60 -1.09
CA PRO A 121 -3.77 14.99 -0.63
C PRO A 121 -2.85 15.31 0.55
N ARG A 122 -2.59 14.33 1.42
CA ARG A 122 -1.71 14.44 2.60
C ARG A 122 -0.22 14.26 2.29
N LEU A 123 0.11 13.77 1.08
CA LEU A 123 1.50 13.68 0.63
C LEU A 123 2.05 15.11 0.45
N SER A 124 3.17 15.41 1.09
CA SER A 124 3.80 16.74 1.05
C SER A 124 4.35 17.05 -0.36
N PRO A 125 4.43 18.32 -0.77
CA PRO A 125 5.21 18.69 -1.96
C PRO A 125 6.64 18.15 -1.84
N GLY A 126 7.15 17.56 -2.93
CA GLY A 126 8.43 16.83 -2.94
C GLY A 126 8.35 15.44 -2.32
N GLY A 127 7.20 15.03 -1.77
CA GLY A 127 6.97 13.69 -1.25
C GLY A 127 6.92 12.64 -2.35
N ILE A 128 7.22 11.40 -1.97
CA ILE A 128 7.32 10.27 -2.90
C ILE A 128 6.03 9.43 -2.84
N LEU A 129 5.42 9.21 -3.98
CA LEU A 129 4.38 8.22 -4.20
C LEU A 129 4.99 6.98 -4.83
N ILE A 130 4.72 5.81 -4.29
CA ILE A 130 5.04 4.51 -4.89
C ILE A 130 3.73 3.73 -5.03
N ILE A 131 3.47 3.22 -6.24
CA ILE A 131 2.40 2.28 -6.54
C ILE A 131 3.09 0.95 -6.86
N ASP A 132 2.92 -0.07 -6.02
CA ASP A 132 3.61 -1.35 -6.18
C ASP A 132 3.02 -2.18 -7.33
N ASP A 133 1.72 -2.19 -7.43
CA ASP A 133 0.92 -3.13 -8.19
C ASP A 133 0.48 -2.64 -9.57
N TYR A 134 0.94 -1.46 -10.00
CA TYR A 134 0.51 -0.83 -11.25
C TYR A 134 0.73 -1.70 -12.50
N GLY A 135 1.81 -2.46 -12.53
CA GLY A 135 2.14 -3.35 -13.64
C GLY A 135 1.58 -4.75 -13.50
N ASP A 136 1.14 -5.13 -12.30
CA ASP A 136 0.72 -6.49 -11.95
C ASP A 136 -0.80 -6.65 -11.99
N TRP A 137 -1.53 -5.71 -11.44
CA TRP A 137 -2.98 -5.75 -11.32
C TRP A 137 -3.68 -4.66 -12.13
N GLN A 138 -4.58 -5.06 -13.04
CA GLN A 138 -5.35 -4.13 -13.87
C GLN A 138 -6.24 -3.21 -13.02
N GLY A 139 -6.73 -3.70 -11.88
CA GLY A 139 -7.50 -2.91 -10.90
C GLY A 139 -6.70 -1.76 -10.34
N ALA A 140 -5.53 -2.03 -9.75
CA ALA A 140 -4.64 -1.00 -9.20
C ALA A 140 -4.19 0.01 -10.26
N ARG A 141 -3.86 -0.47 -11.47
CA ARG A 141 -3.53 0.41 -12.60
C ARG A 141 -4.68 1.32 -12.97
N LYS A 142 -5.88 0.78 -13.12
CA LYS A 142 -7.08 1.55 -13.48
C LYS A 142 -7.38 2.62 -12.43
N ALA A 143 -7.38 2.27 -11.15
CA ALA A 143 -7.59 3.21 -10.05
C ALA A 143 -6.57 4.36 -10.09
N THR A 144 -5.31 4.03 -10.33
CA THR A 144 -4.21 5.00 -10.44
C THR A 144 -4.41 5.93 -11.62
N ASP A 145 -4.67 5.39 -12.82
CA ASP A 145 -4.84 6.17 -14.05
C ASP A 145 -6.04 7.12 -13.95
N GLU A 146 -7.18 6.64 -13.42
CA GLU A 146 -8.38 7.46 -13.20
C GLU A 146 -8.13 8.59 -12.17
N PHE A 147 -7.46 8.27 -11.05
CA PHE A 147 -7.12 9.27 -10.05
C PHE A 147 -6.21 10.36 -10.63
N LEU A 148 -5.14 9.97 -11.30
CA LEU A 148 -4.17 10.93 -11.85
C LEU A 148 -4.79 11.81 -12.93
N ALA A 149 -5.62 11.25 -13.80
CA ALA A 149 -6.31 12.05 -14.83
C ALA A 149 -7.18 13.17 -14.24
N ASN A 150 -7.80 12.91 -13.09
CA ASN A 150 -8.75 13.83 -12.47
C ASN A 150 -8.10 14.79 -11.44
N HIS A 151 -7.06 14.36 -10.72
CA HIS A 151 -6.54 15.08 -9.56
C HIS A 151 -5.07 15.52 -9.68
N ALA A 152 -4.30 14.88 -10.55
CA ALA A 152 -2.89 15.21 -10.75
C ALA A 152 -2.48 15.05 -12.23
N PRO A 153 -3.18 15.73 -13.17
CA PRO A 153 -2.87 15.62 -14.59
C PRO A 153 -1.44 16.11 -14.86
N GLY A 154 -0.66 15.27 -15.53
CA GLY A 154 0.74 15.56 -15.81
C GLY A 154 1.73 15.09 -14.76
N LEU A 155 1.29 14.44 -13.67
CA LEU A 155 2.20 13.75 -12.76
C LEU A 155 2.88 12.58 -13.50
N PHE A 156 4.21 12.63 -13.58
CA PHE A 156 4.98 11.62 -14.29
C PHE A 156 5.22 10.40 -13.39
N LEU A 157 4.70 9.24 -13.80
CA LEU A 157 4.99 7.96 -13.18
C LEU A 157 6.25 7.34 -13.79
N SER A 158 7.35 7.34 -13.04
CA SER A 158 8.58 6.66 -13.42
C SER A 158 8.46 5.16 -13.14
N ARG A 159 8.90 4.33 -14.08
CA ARG A 159 8.96 2.88 -13.88
C ARG A 159 10.13 2.53 -12.95
N ILE A 160 9.87 1.76 -11.89
CA ILE A 160 10.88 1.22 -10.98
C ILE A 160 11.35 -0.14 -11.51
N ASP A 161 10.38 -1.03 -11.75
CA ASP A 161 10.55 -2.40 -12.23
C ASP A 161 9.32 -2.81 -13.08
N ASP A 162 9.05 -4.11 -13.19
CA ASP A 162 7.94 -4.60 -13.99
C ASP A 162 6.57 -4.20 -13.42
N THR A 163 6.43 -4.14 -12.11
CA THR A 163 5.17 -3.84 -11.42
C THR A 163 5.12 -2.41 -10.89
N GLY A 164 6.18 -1.95 -10.21
CA GLY A 164 6.24 -0.72 -9.44
C GLY A 164 6.34 0.56 -10.28
N ARG A 165 5.67 1.60 -9.79
CA ARG A 165 5.79 3.00 -10.31
C ARG A 165 6.09 3.95 -9.18
N LEU A 166 6.83 5.02 -9.52
CA LEU A 166 7.20 6.09 -8.59
C LEU A 166 6.89 7.45 -9.18
N ALA A 167 6.41 8.35 -8.34
CA ALA A 167 6.29 9.78 -8.68
C ALA A 167 6.76 10.65 -7.53
N VAL A 168 7.17 11.87 -7.88
CA VAL A 168 7.42 12.95 -6.92
C VAL A 168 6.26 13.92 -7.01
N LYS A 169 5.57 14.18 -5.91
CA LYS A 169 4.50 15.19 -5.87
C LYS A 169 5.09 16.59 -6.08
N PRO A 170 4.58 17.38 -7.05
CA PRO A 170 5.05 18.73 -7.30
C PRO A 170 4.81 19.69 -6.13
#